data_efc4220695c7423d0eb11564e982a432
#
_entry.id   efc4220695c7423d0eb11564e982a432
#
_cell.length_a   1.000
_cell.length_b   1.000
_cell.length_c   1.000
_cell.angle_alpha   90.00
_cell.angle_beta   90.00
_cell.angle_gamma   90.00
#
_symmetry.space_group_name_H-M   'P 1'
#
loop_
_entity.id
_entity.type
_entity.pdbx_description
1 polymer ?
#
loop_
_entity_poly.entity_id
_entity_poly.type
_entity_poly.pdbx_seq_one_letter_code
_entity_poly.pdbx_strand_id
1 'polypeptide(L)'
;FRLARDQQPEMRLGIFSTWTDNRLILLGEGLAEAGNWRFDVVVDGLEDDEMRFPPQPVDAHIADVDDAVSREAARLIESEGPDLSWVYLQYTDDVAHKYGDSVEFEQAVIEMDERLHAIWSGVQARQRVHEEDWLVIVTTDHGRDAVTGRTHGGQSERERTIWMATNSQRLTPDFYATPEIVDIYPSIATHLGITIPEQVARHVDGASFIK
;
A
#
# COMPACT_ATOMS: atom_id res chain seq x y z
N PHE A 1 12.08 -1.48 -0.98
CA PHE A 1 12.40 -2.74 -0.30
C PHE A 1 13.86 -3.15 -0.52
N ARG A 2 14.33 -3.27 -1.77
CA ARG A 2 15.72 -3.66 -2.04
C ARG A 2 16.76 -2.81 -1.30
N LEU A 3 16.67 -1.48 -1.37
CA LEU A 3 17.62 -0.60 -0.66
C LEU A 3 17.57 -0.77 0.87
N ALA A 4 16.37 -1.05 1.41
CA ALA A 4 16.22 -1.36 2.83
C ALA A 4 16.99 -2.65 3.16
N ARG A 5 16.77 -3.71 2.40
CA ARG A 5 17.49 -4.99 2.57
C ARG A 5 18.99 -4.86 2.43
N ASP A 6 19.47 -4.10 1.42
CA ASP A 6 20.89 -3.93 1.14
C ASP A 6 21.62 -3.13 2.24
N GLN A 7 20.97 -2.12 2.83
CA GLN A 7 21.59 -1.23 3.82
C GLN A 7 21.32 -1.65 5.27
N GLN A 8 20.20 -2.29 5.53
CA GLN A 8 19.78 -2.75 6.86
C GLN A 8 19.29 -4.21 6.76
N PRO A 9 20.21 -5.19 6.67
CA PRO A 9 19.85 -6.60 6.44
C PRO A 9 18.93 -7.20 7.49
N GLU A 10 18.97 -6.69 8.73
CA GLU A 10 18.12 -7.13 9.84
C GLU A 10 16.68 -6.59 9.77
N MET A 11 16.44 -5.59 8.91
CA MET A 11 15.11 -5.01 8.74
C MET A 11 14.14 -6.07 8.20
N ARG A 12 13.02 -6.24 8.88
CA ARG A 12 11.96 -7.16 8.47
C ARG A 12 11.02 -6.48 7.47
N LEU A 13 10.87 -7.10 6.32
CA LEU A 13 10.06 -6.59 5.20
C LEU A 13 8.76 -7.37 5.12
N GLY A 14 7.63 -6.66 5.04
CA GLY A 14 6.29 -7.24 4.95
C GLY A 14 5.56 -6.86 3.66
N ILE A 15 4.80 -7.80 3.10
CA ILE A 15 3.81 -7.54 2.05
C ILE A 15 2.50 -8.23 2.38
N PHE A 16 1.41 -7.49 2.24
CA PHE A 16 0.04 -7.93 2.45
C PHE A 16 -0.76 -7.47 1.24
N SER A 17 -1.03 -8.36 0.31
CA SER A 17 -1.56 -7.97 -0.99
C SER A 17 -2.69 -8.88 -1.45
N THR A 18 -3.77 -8.27 -1.89
CA THR A 18 -4.86 -8.98 -2.57
C THR A 18 -4.44 -9.48 -3.95
N TRP A 19 -3.40 -8.88 -4.52
CA TRP A 19 -2.89 -9.24 -5.85
C TRP A 19 -1.43 -9.70 -5.78
N THR A 20 -1.19 -10.99 -6.06
CA THR A 20 0.14 -11.63 -5.98
C THR A 20 1.18 -11.01 -6.93
N ASP A 21 0.75 -10.49 -8.08
CA ASP A 21 1.64 -9.86 -9.05
C ASP A 21 2.34 -8.62 -8.51
N ASN A 22 1.78 -7.97 -7.50
CA ASN A 22 2.47 -6.87 -6.80
C ASN A 22 3.82 -7.32 -6.24
N ARG A 23 3.89 -8.49 -5.64
CA ARG A 23 5.14 -9.04 -5.10
C ARG A 23 6.05 -9.60 -6.19
N LEU A 24 5.50 -10.42 -7.06
CA LEU A 24 6.30 -11.21 -8.01
C LEU A 24 6.73 -10.39 -9.24
N ILE A 25 5.80 -9.59 -9.79
CA ILE A 25 6.03 -8.87 -11.06
C ILE A 25 6.46 -7.42 -10.79
N LEU A 26 5.67 -6.66 -10.01
CA LEU A 26 5.94 -5.24 -9.80
C LEU A 26 7.19 -5.02 -8.96
N LEU A 27 7.35 -5.74 -7.85
CA LEU A 27 8.50 -5.61 -6.98
C LEU A 27 9.65 -6.56 -7.34
N GLY A 28 9.39 -7.61 -8.12
CA GLY A 28 10.40 -8.53 -8.62
C GLY A 28 11.08 -9.35 -7.52
N GLU A 29 10.36 -9.75 -6.47
CA GLU A 29 10.91 -10.57 -5.41
C GLU A 29 11.57 -11.83 -5.96
N GLY A 30 12.81 -12.09 -5.55
CA GLY A 30 13.57 -13.27 -5.95
C GLY A 30 14.12 -13.25 -7.37
N LEU A 31 13.88 -12.19 -8.15
CA LEU A 31 14.51 -12.04 -9.47
C LEU A 31 15.96 -11.60 -9.33
N ALA A 32 16.84 -12.18 -10.16
CA ALA A 32 18.26 -11.83 -10.17
C ALA A 32 18.48 -10.34 -10.52
N GLU A 33 17.71 -9.84 -11.46
CA GLU A 33 17.72 -8.43 -11.90
C GLU A 33 17.32 -7.47 -10.78
N ALA A 34 16.44 -7.91 -9.88
CA ALA A 34 16.05 -7.16 -8.68
C ALA A 34 17.02 -7.38 -7.50
N GLY A 35 18.01 -8.25 -7.61
CA GLY A 35 19.02 -8.53 -6.58
C GLY A 35 18.67 -9.68 -5.65
N ASN A 36 17.77 -10.58 -6.02
CA ASN A 36 17.36 -11.77 -5.26
C ASN A 36 16.87 -11.52 -3.82
N TRP A 37 16.44 -10.29 -3.52
CA TRP A 37 15.91 -9.97 -2.19
C TRP A 37 14.56 -10.65 -1.96
N ARG A 38 14.16 -10.80 -0.69
CA ARG A 38 12.90 -11.44 -0.30
C ARG A 38 12.24 -10.72 0.86
N PHE A 39 10.91 -10.84 0.93
CA PHE A 39 10.12 -10.48 2.10
C PHE A 39 10.30 -11.50 3.23
N ASP A 40 10.14 -11.05 4.48
CA ASP A 40 10.13 -11.89 5.68
C ASP A 40 8.70 -12.29 6.07
N VAL A 41 7.73 -11.42 5.77
CA VAL A 41 6.30 -11.63 6.03
C VAL A 41 5.54 -11.45 4.72
N VAL A 42 4.82 -12.50 4.31
CA VAL A 42 4.07 -12.52 3.05
C VAL A 42 2.65 -13.00 3.31
N VAL A 43 1.69 -12.19 2.89
CA VAL A 43 0.26 -12.55 2.84
C VAL A 43 -0.26 -12.13 1.46
N ASP A 44 -0.27 -13.06 0.53
CA ASP A 44 -0.83 -12.92 -0.82
C ASP A 44 -1.25 -14.29 -1.39
N GLY A 45 -1.72 -14.33 -2.63
CA GLY A 45 -2.19 -15.55 -3.29
C GLY A 45 -3.54 -16.04 -2.80
N LEU A 46 -4.24 -15.23 -2.01
CA LEU A 46 -5.57 -15.60 -1.51
C LEU A 46 -6.64 -15.50 -2.60
N GLU A 47 -6.43 -14.65 -3.58
CA GLU A 47 -7.30 -14.49 -4.76
C GLU A 47 -7.41 -15.76 -5.60
N ASP A 48 -6.39 -16.61 -5.55
CA ASP A 48 -6.31 -17.88 -6.28
C ASP A 48 -6.73 -19.11 -5.44
N ASP A 49 -7.00 -18.93 -4.14
CA ASP A 49 -7.42 -19.99 -3.25
C ASP A 49 -8.94 -20.23 -3.32
N GLU A 50 -9.41 -20.90 -4.39
CA GLU A 50 -10.82 -21.20 -4.61
C GLU A 50 -11.45 -22.08 -3.51
N MET A 51 -10.66 -22.79 -2.71
CA MET A 51 -11.19 -23.58 -1.60
C MET A 51 -11.59 -22.70 -0.43
N ARG A 52 -10.81 -21.66 -0.15
CA ARG A 52 -11.06 -20.70 0.93
C ARG A 52 -11.96 -19.56 0.47
N PHE A 53 -11.77 -19.12 -0.76
CA PHE A 53 -12.49 -18.02 -1.39
C PHE A 53 -13.11 -18.52 -2.69
N PRO A 54 -14.27 -19.22 -2.63
CA PRO A 54 -14.91 -19.79 -3.81
C PRO A 54 -15.32 -18.69 -4.80
N PRO A 55 -15.32 -19.00 -6.11
CA PRO A 55 -15.75 -18.05 -7.13
C PRO A 55 -17.16 -17.52 -6.83
N GLN A 56 -17.28 -16.21 -6.75
CA GLN A 56 -18.49 -15.43 -6.53
C GLN A 56 -18.54 -14.32 -7.57
N PRO A 57 -19.61 -13.50 -7.63
CA PRO A 57 -19.51 -12.24 -8.36
C PRO A 57 -18.23 -11.51 -7.94
N VAL A 58 -17.45 -11.02 -8.91
CA VAL A 58 -16.06 -10.51 -8.74
C VAL A 58 -15.92 -9.59 -7.53
N ASP A 59 -16.86 -8.70 -7.33
CA ASP A 59 -16.91 -7.77 -6.21
C ASP A 59 -16.99 -8.46 -4.82
N ALA A 60 -17.80 -9.49 -4.67
CA ALA A 60 -17.92 -10.21 -3.40
C ALA A 60 -16.69 -11.06 -3.09
N HIS A 61 -16.10 -11.70 -4.11
CA HIS A 61 -14.89 -12.50 -3.96
C HIS A 61 -13.72 -11.63 -3.47
N ILE A 62 -13.48 -10.50 -4.13
CA ILE A 62 -12.38 -9.60 -3.77
C ILE A 62 -12.62 -8.92 -2.41
N ALA A 63 -13.88 -8.62 -2.05
CA ALA A 63 -14.20 -8.13 -0.71
C ALA A 63 -13.77 -9.11 0.39
N ASP A 64 -14.04 -10.42 0.21
CA ASP A 64 -13.63 -11.46 1.15
C ASP A 64 -12.11 -11.62 1.24
N VAL A 65 -11.41 -11.50 0.11
CA VAL A 65 -9.94 -11.54 0.06
C VAL A 65 -9.35 -10.32 0.75
N ASP A 66 -9.81 -9.10 0.46
CA ASP A 66 -9.38 -7.87 1.12
C ASP A 66 -9.58 -7.92 2.64
N ASP A 67 -10.69 -8.49 3.07
CA ASP A 67 -11.01 -8.74 4.48
C ASP A 67 -9.98 -9.67 5.14
N ALA A 68 -9.58 -10.73 4.46
CA ALA A 68 -8.59 -11.67 4.97
C ALA A 68 -7.20 -11.03 5.00
N VAL A 69 -6.80 -10.34 3.93
CA VAL A 69 -5.51 -9.64 3.84
C VAL A 69 -5.40 -8.57 4.92
N SER A 70 -6.41 -7.73 5.09
CA SER A 70 -6.40 -6.64 6.08
C SER A 70 -6.36 -7.15 7.52
N ARG A 71 -7.09 -8.22 7.84
CA ARG A 71 -7.04 -8.87 9.17
C ARG A 71 -5.68 -9.49 9.47
N GLU A 72 -5.08 -10.18 8.49
CA GLU A 72 -3.74 -10.75 8.66
C GLU A 72 -2.67 -9.65 8.75
N ALA A 73 -2.79 -8.57 7.97
CA ALA A 73 -1.93 -7.41 8.09
C ALA A 73 -1.99 -6.82 9.51
N ALA A 74 -3.19 -6.56 10.03
CA ALA A 74 -3.38 -6.04 11.39
C ALA A 74 -2.74 -6.95 12.43
N ARG A 75 -3.02 -8.26 12.35
CA ARG A 75 -2.50 -9.28 13.28
C ARG A 75 -0.97 -9.37 13.26
N LEU A 76 -0.37 -9.44 12.06
CA LEU A 76 1.08 -9.60 11.90
C LEU A 76 1.85 -8.30 12.20
N ILE A 77 1.27 -7.14 11.88
CA ILE A 77 1.82 -5.86 12.31
C ILE A 77 1.86 -5.80 13.85
N GLU A 78 0.77 -6.14 14.53
CA GLU A 78 0.74 -6.15 15.98
C GLU A 78 1.71 -7.15 16.60
N SER A 79 1.74 -8.39 16.12
CA SER A 79 2.51 -9.48 16.73
C SER A 79 3.96 -9.52 16.30
N GLU A 80 4.29 -9.20 15.06
CA GLU A 80 5.63 -9.35 14.48
C GLU A 80 6.33 -8.03 14.17
N GLY A 81 5.56 -6.97 13.88
CA GLY A 81 6.05 -5.62 13.62
C GLY A 81 7.11 -5.55 12.53
N PRO A 82 6.81 -5.88 11.26
CA PRO A 82 7.77 -5.67 10.18
C PRO A 82 8.12 -4.19 10.05
N ASP A 83 9.41 -3.90 9.83
CA ASP A 83 9.95 -2.53 9.81
C ASP A 83 9.50 -1.72 8.58
N LEU A 84 9.25 -2.40 7.48
CA LEU A 84 8.72 -1.81 6.24
C LEU A 84 7.68 -2.74 5.64
N SER A 85 6.46 -2.26 5.50
CA SER A 85 5.34 -3.02 4.96
C SER A 85 4.65 -2.31 3.81
N TRP A 86 4.14 -3.08 2.86
CA TRP A 86 3.18 -2.62 1.88
C TRP A 86 1.89 -3.42 2.01
N VAL A 87 0.78 -2.71 2.19
CA VAL A 87 -0.57 -3.29 2.17
C VAL A 87 -1.26 -2.80 0.91
N TYR A 88 -1.78 -3.73 0.11
CA TYR A 88 -2.57 -3.45 -1.08
C TYR A 88 -3.93 -4.14 -1.00
N LEU A 89 -5.00 -3.37 -1.15
CA LEU A 89 -6.38 -3.82 -1.14
C LEU A 89 -7.05 -3.34 -2.44
N GLN A 90 -7.86 -4.20 -3.06
CA GLN A 90 -8.35 -4.00 -4.43
C GLN A 90 -9.85 -3.71 -4.53
N TYR A 91 -10.65 -4.04 -3.53
CA TYR A 91 -12.11 -4.07 -3.60
C TYR A 91 -12.75 -2.78 -4.16
N THR A 92 -12.25 -1.61 -3.76
CA THR A 92 -12.79 -0.33 -4.27
C THR A 92 -12.59 -0.17 -5.77
N ASP A 93 -11.50 -0.71 -6.32
CA ASP A 93 -11.23 -0.69 -7.76
C ASP A 93 -12.25 -1.54 -8.54
N ASP A 94 -12.48 -2.77 -8.11
CA ASP A 94 -13.43 -3.70 -8.73
C ASP A 94 -14.86 -3.17 -8.70
N VAL A 95 -15.28 -2.61 -7.55
CA VAL A 95 -16.61 -1.98 -7.42
C VAL A 95 -16.75 -0.79 -8.36
N ALA A 96 -15.72 0.05 -8.46
CA ALA A 96 -15.76 1.18 -9.37
C ALA A 96 -15.80 0.74 -10.85
N HIS A 97 -15.04 -0.29 -11.24
CA HIS A 97 -15.13 -0.87 -12.59
C HIS A 97 -16.55 -1.32 -12.94
N LYS A 98 -17.25 -1.90 -11.98
CA LYS A 98 -18.61 -2.42 -12.20
C LYS A 98 -19.67 -1.34 -12.16
N TYR A 99 -19.62 -0.44 -11.19
CA TYR A 99 -20.71 0.47 -10.88
C TYR A 99 -20.42 1.96 -11.21
N GLY A 100 -19.13 2.34 -11.32
CA GLY A 100 -18.73 3.73 -11.51
C GLY A 100 -18.98 4.59 -10.28
N ASP A 101 -19.28 5.87 -10.52
CA ASP A 101 -19.67 6.82 -9.48
C ASP A 101 -21.08 6.48 -8.96
N SER A 102 -21.18 5.72 -7.90
CA SER A 102 -22.44 5.11 -7.42
C SER A 102 -22.46 4.97 -5.89
N VAL A 103 -23.63 4.67 -5.35
CA VAL A 103 -23.78 4.37 -3.92
C VAL A 103 -23.06 3.08 -3.52
N GLU A 104 -22.91 2.12 -4.43
CA GLU A 104 -22.12 0.90 -4.22
C GLU A 104 -20.65 1.23 -4.06
N PHE A 105 -20.12 2.18 -4.83
CA PHE A 105 -18.75 2.64 -4.68
C PHE A 105 -18.53 3.41 -3.36
N GLU A 106 -19.47 4.29 -3.00
CA GLU A 106 -19.43 4.97 -1.69
C GLU A 106 -19.41 3.96 -0.53
N GLN A 107 -20.23 2.91 -0.61
CA GLN A 107 -20.26 1.85 0.39
C GLN A 107 -18.94 1.08 0.43
N ALA A 108 -18.34 0.77 -0.71
CA ALA A 108 -17.04 0.09 -0.79
C ALA A 108 -15.92 0.93 -0.16
N VAL A 109 -15.96 2.26 -0.29
CA VAL A 109 -15.01 3.16 0.40
C VAL A 109 -15.18 3.11 1.92
N ILE A 110 -16.43 3.06 2.42
CA ILE A 110 -16.71 2.92 3.86
C ILE A 110 -16.16 1.58 4.38
N GLU A 111 -16.39 0.49 3.67
CA GLU A 111 -15.86 -0.82 4.03
C GLU A 111 -14.33 -0.87 3.98
N MET A 112 -13.71 -0.14 3.05
CA MET A 112 -12.26 0.00 2.98
C MET A 112 -11.71 0.77 4.20
N ASP A 113 -12.41 1.80 4.65
CA ASP A 113 -12.04 2.55 5.87
C ASP A 113 -12.10 1.65 7.12
N GLU A 114 -13.09 0.75 7.22
CA GLU A 114 -13.16 -0.26 8.29
C GLU A 114 -11.95 -1.22 8.26
N ARG A 115 -11.53 -1.68 7.08
CA ARG A 115 -10.33 -2.52 6.90
C ARG A 115 -9.05 -1.77 7.30
N LEU A 116 -8.95 -0.52 6.89
CA LEU A 116 -7.85 0.36 7.27
C LEU A 116 -7.83 0.61 8.77
N HIS A 117 -9.00 0.81 9.40
CA HIS A 117 -9.11 0.97 10.85
C HIS A 117 -8.56 -0.25 11.61
N ALA A 118 -8.79 -1.47 11.12
CA ALA A 118 -8.23 -2.68 11.74
C ALA A 118 -6.70 -2.67 11.69
N ILE A 119 -6.10 -2.34 10.53
CA ILE A 119 -4.65 -2.22 10.35
C ILE A 119 -4.08 -1.13 11.26
N TRP A 120 -4.71 0.05 11.28
CA TRP A 120 -4.32 1.16 12.14
C TRP A 120 -4.36 0.79 13.63
N SER A 121 -5.35 0.02 14.04
CA SER A 121 -5.44 -0.49 15.42
C SER A 121 -4.26 -1.38 15.79
N GLY A 122 -3.80 -2.25 14.88
CA GLY A 122 -2.59 -3.05 15.03
C GLY A 122 -1.33 -2.18 15.19
N VAL A 123 -1.16 -1.16 14.34
CA VAL A 123 -0.07 -0.19 14.45
C VAL A 123 -0.09 0.53 15.81
N GLN A 124 -1.27 1.02 16.23
CA GLN A 124 -1.41 1.70 17.53
C GLN A 124 -1.11 0.78 18.72
N ALA A 125 -1.52 -0.48 18.65
CA ALA A 125 -1.18 -1.46 19.69
C ALA A 125 0.33 -1.66 19.78
N ARG A 126 0.99 -1.80 18.63
CA ARG A 126 2.44 -1.93 18.51
C ARG A 126 3.18 -0.72 19.08
N GLN A 127 2.81 0.50 18.68
CA GLN A 127 3.40 1.75 19.18
C GLN A 127 3.31 1.85 20.71
N ARG A 128 2.16 1.46 21.29
CA ARG A 128 1.97 1.51 22.75
C ARG A 128 2.82 0.52 23.52
N VAL A 129 3.06 -0.67 22.95
CA VAL A 129 3.74 -1.78 23.63
C VAL A 129 5.25 -1.71 23.46
N HIS A 130 5.72 -1.30 22.29
CA HIS A 130 7.13 -1.35 21.91
C HIS A 130 7.79 0.03 21.77
N GLU A 131 7.03 1.13 21.97
CA GLU A 131 7.52 2.52 21.83
C GLU A 131 8.13 2.83 20.43
N GLU A 132 7.62 2.16 19.41
CA GLU A 132 8.07 2.30 18.02
C GLU A 132 7.50 3.56 17.36
N ASP A 133 8.25 4.19 16.44
CA ASP A 133 7.82 5.36 15.64
C ASP A 133 7.35 4.88 14.25
N TRP A 134 6.07 4.63 14.11
CA TRP A 134 5.47 4.15 12.86
C TRP A 134 5.04 5.31 11.96
N LEU A 135 5.55 5.31 10.73
CA LEU A 135 5.02 6.13 9.63
C LEU A 135 3.98 5.31 8.87
N VAL A 136 2.74 5.78 8.86
CA VAL A 136 1.67 5.23 8.03
C VAL A 136 1.35 6.22 6.93
N ILE A 137 1.34 5.77 5.69
CA ILE A 137 0.91 6.52 4.52
C ILE A 137 -0.21 5.74 3.86
N VAL A 138 -1.36 6.38 3.67
CA VAL A 138 -2.52 5.82 2.97
C VAL A 138 -2.76 6.63 1.72
N THR A 139 -2.89 5.96 0.59
CA THR A 139 -3.14 6.61 -0.70
C THR A 139 -3.92 5.70 -1.63
N THR A 140 -4.42 6.24 -2.72
CA THR A 140 -4.83 5.50 -3.91
C THR A 140 -3.76 5.65 -4.99
N ASP A 141 -3.65 4.68 -5.89
CA ASP A 141 -2.67 4.69 -6.98
C ASP A 141 -3.11 5.56 -8.17
N HIS A 142 -4.43 5.72 -8.38
CA HIS A 142 -5.02 6.56 -9.42
C HIS A 142 -6.45 7.01 -9.06
N GLY A 143 -6.97 7.95 -9.83
CA GLY A 143 -8.39 8.29 -9.85
C GLY A 143 -9.13 7.56 -10.95
N ARG A 144 -10.32 8.10 -11.35
CA ARG A 144 -11.22 7.47 -12.32
C ARG A 144 -11.57 8.42 -13.48
N ASP A 145 -12.02 7.86 -14.62
CA ASP A 145 -12.49 8.68 -15.72
C ASP A 145 -13.64 9.61 -15.29
N ALA A 146 -13.67 10.80 -15.90
CA ALA A 146 -14.62 11.84 -15.49
C ALA A 146 -16.05 11.63 -16.00
N VAL A 147 -16.28 10.65 -16.87
CA VAL A 147 -17.58 10.44 -17.54
C VAL A 147 -18.39 9.36 -16.85
N THR A 148 -17.76 8.22 -16.55
CA THR A 148 -18.45 7.06 -15.99
C THR A 148 -17.95 6.66 -14.60
N GLY A 149 -16.73 7.07 -14.23
CA GLY A 149 -16.06 6.61 -13.05
C GLY A 149 -15.65 5.12 -13.10
N ARG A 150 -15.81 4.45 -14.24
CA ARG A 150 -15.63 2.99 -14.38
C ARG A 150 -14.25 2.58 -14.87
N THR A 151 -13.54 3.49 -15.51
CA THR A 151 -12.23 3.19 -16.11
C THR A 151 -11.13 4.08 -15.54
N HIS A 152 -9.90 3.70 -15.79
CA HIS A 152 -8.69 4.44 -15.43
C HIS A 152 -7.57 4.14 -16.44
N GLY A 153 -6.39 4.76 -16.27
CA GLY A 153 -5.23 4.59 -17.15
C GLY A 153 -5.17 5.60 -18.28
N GLY A 154 -6.13 6.52 -18.37
CA GLY A 154 -6.06 7.71 -19.22
C GLY A 154 -5.24 8.82 -18.60
N GLN A 155 -5.31 10.02 -19.22
CA GLN A 155 -4.51 11.18 -18.81
C GLN A 155 -5.37 12.37 -18.38
N SER A 156 -6.65 12.14 -18.07
CA SER A 156 -7.51 13.21 -17.55
C SER A 156 -7.04 13.65 -16.17
N GLU A 157 -7.35 14.88 -15.79
CA GLU A 157 -7.01 15.41 -14.46
C GLU A 157 -7.56 14.50 -13.36
N ARG A 158 -8.83 14.06 -13.47
CA ARG A 158 -9.46 13.19 -12.47
C ARG A 158 -8.75 11.82 -12.34
N GLU A 159 -8.33 11.20 -13.46
CA GLU A 159 -7.62 9.91 -13.42
C GLU A 159 -6.24 10.03 -12.75
N ARG A 160 -5.58 11.17 -12.88
CA ARG A 160 -4.27 11.44 -12.29
C ARG A 160 -4.34 12.05 -10.88
N THR A 161 -5.52 12.44 -10.43
CA THR A 161 -5.70 12.99 -9.09
C THR A 161 -5.81 11.86 -8.07
N ILE A 162 -4.90 11.86 -7.13
CA ILE A 162 -4.88 10.98 -5.96
C ILE A 162 -5.06 11.79 -4.68
N TRP A 163 -5.21 11.10 -3.57
CA TRP A 163 -5.19 11.70 -2.24
C TRP A 163 -4.16 10.95 -1.38
N MET A 164 -3.70 11.59 -0.34
CA MET A 164 -2.75 11.00 0.59
C MET A 164 -3.08 11.41 2.02
N ALA A 165 -3.02 10.45 2.95
CA ALA A 165 -3.15 10.68 4.39
C ALA A 165 -1.97 10.04 5.13
N THR A 166 -1.56 10.65 6.26
CA THR A 166 -0.47 10.13 7.08
C THR A 166 -0.68 10.50 8.55
N ASN A 167 -0.12 9.69 9.44
CA ASN A 167 -0.09 9.96 10.88
C ASN A 167 1.09 10.87 11.29
N SER A 168 2.03 11.16 10.38
CA SER A 168 3.23 11.92 10.70
C SER A 168 2.92 13.38 11.07
N GLN A 169 3.58 13.86 12.13
CA GLN A 169 3.58 15.29 12.50
C GLN A 169 4.83 16.02 11.96
N ARG A 170 5.78 15.30 11.37
CA ARG A 170 7.04 15.83 10.83
C ARG A 170 6.94 16.08 9.33
N LEU A 171 5.91 16.83 8.91
CA LEU A 171 5.66 17.09 7.50
C LEU A 171 6.36 18.39 7.03
N THR A 172 6.85 18.39 5.79
CA THR A 172 7.29 19.61 5.11
C THR A 172 6.07 20.40 4.61
N PRO A 173 6.20 21.69 4.29
CA PRO A 173 5.11 22.46 3.67
C PRO A 173 4.61 21.86 2.35
N ASP A 174 5.44 21.14 1.60
CA ASP A 174 5.11 20.57 0.30
C ASP A 174 4.00 19.52 0.40
N PHE A 175 3.93 18.78 1.52
CA PHE A 175 2.82 17.84 1.76
C PHE A 175 1.43 18.52 1.71
N TYR A 176 1.35 19.78 2.14
CA TYR A 176 0.09 20.54 2.16
C TYR A 176 -0.18 21.30 0.86
N ALA A 177 0.77 21.31 -0.05
CA ALA A 177 0.63 21.92 -1.37
C ALA A 177 0.07 20.88 -2.37
N THR A 178 0.92 20.06 -2.93
CA THR A 178 0.58 19.06 -3.96
C THR A 178 1.50 17.85 -3.83
N PRO A 179 1.31 16.98 -2.82
CA PRO A 179 2.11 15.78 -2.73
C PRO A 179 1.79 14.84 -3.88
N GLU A 180 2.82 14.26 -4.47
CA GLU A 180 2.72 13.33 -5.58
C GLU A 180 3.05 11.90 -5.12
N ILE A 181 2.56 10.89 -5.83
CA ILE A 181 2.80 9.49 -5.47
C ILE A 181 4.31 9.15 -5.45
N VAL A 182 5.08 9.82 -6.29
CA VAL A 182 6.55 9.66 -6.36
C VAL A 182 7.28 10.18 -5.11
N ASP A 183 6.64 11.00 -4.27
CA ASP A 183 7.18 11.50 -3.02
C ASP A 183 7.17 10.47 -1.89
N ILE A 184 6.38 9.41 -2.02
CA ILE A 184 6.26 8.35 -1.01
C ILE A 184 7.61 7.64 -0.80
N TYR A 185 8.28 7.26 -1.88
CA TYR A 185 9.55 6.54 -1.80
C TYR A 185 10.64 7.32 -1.04
N PRO A 186 10.97 8.58 -1.39
CA PRO A 186 11.97 9.35 -0.65
C PRO A 186 11.51 9.67 0.79
N SER A 187 10.21 9.81 1.05
CA SER A 187 9.67 10.01 2.40
C SER A 187 9.87 8.79 3.30
N ILE A 188 9.59 7.59 2.78
CA ILE A 188 9.88 6.33 3.50
C ILE A 188 11.38 6.18 3.75
N ALA A 189 12.21 6.46 2.73
CA ALA A 189 13.66 6.38 2.88
C ALA A 189 14.18 7.33 3.97
N THR A 190 13.65 8.57 4.03
CA THR A 190 13.97 9.55 5.08
C THR A 190 13.57 9.04 6.47
N HIS A 191 12.35 8.54 6.62
CA HIS A 191 11.85 8.03 7.90
C HIS A 191 12.68 6.86 8.43
N LEU A 192 13.06 5.92 7.55
CA LEU A 192 13.83 4.72 7.89
C LEU A 192 15.35 4.95 7.94
N GLY A 193 15.84 6.15 7.65
CA GLY A 193 17.28 6.44 7.59
C GLY A 193 18.01 5.70 6.46
N ILE A 194 17.30 5.38 5.38
CA ILE A 194 17.86 4.71 4.21
C ILE A 194 18.43 5.78 3.25
N THR A 195 19.70 5.63 2.89
CA THR A 195 20.34 6.51 1.91
C THR A 195 19.94 6.11 0.50
N ILE A 196 19.40 7.04 -0.29
CA ILE A 196 19.18 6.83 -1.72
C ILE A 196 20.50 7.07 -2.44
N PRO A 197 21.14 6.04 -3.06
CA PRO A 197 22.40 6.21 -3.76
C PRO A 197 22.29 7.23 -4.90
N GLU A 198 23.34 8.01 -5.16
CA GLU A 198 23.34 9.10 -6.16
C GLU A 198 22.86 8.62 -7.53
N GLN A 199 23.30 7.43 -7.95
CA GLN A 199 22.89 6.82 -9.22
C GLN A 199 21.38 6.52 -9.30
N VAL A 200 20.72 6.24 -8.16
CA VAL A 200 19.27 6.04 -8.07
C VAL A 200 18.58 7.39 -7.95
N ALA A 201 19.10 8.30 -7.13
CA ALA A 201 18.53 9.63 -6.89
C ALA A 201 18.36 10.45 -8.19
N ARG A 202 19.23 10.23 -9.18
CA ARG A 202 19.12 10.87 -10.51
C ARG A 202 17.87 10.45 -11.31
N HIS A 203 17.19 9.39 -10.89
CA HIS A 203 15.99 8.84 -11.53
C HIS A 203 14.75 8.89 -10.60
N VAL A 204 14.88 9.59 -9.49
CA VAL A 204 13.76 9.80 -8.54
C VAL A 204 13.21 11.20 -8.81
N ASP A 205 11.96 11.26 -9.26
CA ASP A 205 11.28 12.51 -9.57
C ASP A 205 10.69 13.18 -8.30
N GLY A 206 10.45 12.39 -7.25
CA GLY A 206 9.84 12.87 -6.01
C GLY A 206 10.82 13.41 -4.98
N ALA A 207 10.29 14.10 -3.99
CA ALA A 207 11.02 14.63 -2.83
C ALA A 207 10.38 14.16 -1.52
N SER A 208 11.19 14.07 -0.45
CA SER A 208 10.65 13.69 0.86
C SER A 208 9.73 14.78 1.41
N PHE A 209 8.51 14.44 1.79
CA PHE A 209 7.62 15.28 2.58
C PHE A 209 7.79 15.06 4.11
N ILE A 210 8.70 14.18 4.52
CA ILE A 210 9.10 13.98 5.92
C ILE A 210 10.36 14.80 6.21
N LYS A 211 10.36 15.46 7.42
CA LYS A 211 11.52 16.22 7.93
C LYS A 211 12.49 15.31 8.66
#